data_8d774d8ff15bc5600c10910008e3fed8
#
_entry.id   8d774d8ff15bc5600c10910008e3fed8
#
_cell.length_a   1.000
_cell.length_b   1.000
_cell.length_c   1.000
_cell.angle_alpha   90.00
_cell.angle_beta   90.00
_cell.angle_gamma   90.00
#
_symmetry.space_group_name_H-M   'P 1'
#
loop_
_entity.id
_entity.type
_entity.pdbx_description
1 polymer ?
#
loop_
_entity_poly.entity_id
_entity_poly.type
_entity_poly.pdbx_seq_one_letter_code
_entity_poly.pdbx_strand_id
1 'polypeptide(L)'
;MLLRAEWEDDDAAEFVQLVAQAADDEEWRDRKNAALGTRKRLDKRADATGRPKLAELLGADVVERACDWLGISKGEVATHRTARKRVPWPEPLSKKAFYGLAGDAVRTIAPESEADPAALLVQILIAFGSVVGRGPHFEGEAAKHGPNLFGLVVGRTSKARKGTAWSHVLRIFREVDAFWYEECLASGLSSGEGLIHAVRDTTEKRKRTRKSKAPNDEEVVVEEAEFAGPLRAQRREGNTLSAQLRQAWDTGNLRVLTKNSPVQATDAHISIVGHITQEELRRELTATDEANGFANRFLFTCSKRSKLLPLGGNIDPKVLEELARKFSRAAKHAQKVARMRFSDKARKLWVRKYPRLAGEVPGLLGAIISRAEAQVIRLAVIYALLDCSRFIDKRHLRAALAVWRYCADSARYIFGDALGDRLADDLLSELRKRPDGMTRTEIRELFNRNRTENEITGALDALAGYGVARCVSEETGGRPAERWFTAK
;
A
#
# COMPACT_ATOMS: atom_id res chain seq x y z
N MET A 1 -21.95 9.34 -23.47
CA MET A 1 -22.56 9.32 -22.14
C MET A 1 -21.60 8.78 -21.09
N LEU A 2 -21.12 7.54 -21.17
CA LEU A 2 -20.16 6.93 -20.25
C LEU A 2 -18.88 7.76 -20.04
N LEU A 3 -18.24 8.20 -21.13
CA LEU A 3 -17.05 9.06 -21.07
C LEU A 3 -17.28 10.42 -20.44
N ARG A 4 -18.51 10.95 -20.44
CA ARG A 4 -18.90 12.17 -19.73
C ARG A 4 -19.22 11.88 -18.25
N ALA A 5 -19.52 10.63 -17.90
CA ALA A 5 -19.74 10.15 -16.54
C ALA A 5 -18.44 9.64 -15.87
N GLU A 6 -17.28 10.06 -16.39
CA GLU A 6 -15.95 9.76 -15.86
C GLU A 6 -15.54 8.26 -15.88
N TRP A 7 -16.16 7.47 -16.72
CA TRP A 7 -15.65 6.13 -16.98
C TRP A 7 -14.26 6.21 -17.63
N GLU A 8 -13.37 5.32 -17.23
CA GLU A 8 -12.07 5.18 -17.90
C GLU A 8 -12.27 4.79 -19.37
N ASP A 9 -11.41 5.28 -20.25
CA ASP A 9 -11.57 5.10 -21.69
C ASP A 9 -11.65 3.64 -22.09
N ASP A 10 -10.81 2.81 -21.47
CA ASP A 10 -10.78 1.37 -21.72
C ASP A 10 -12.02 0.67 -21.16
N ASP A 11 -12.49 1.05 -19.97
CA ASP A 11 -13.71 0.47 -19.36
C ASP A 11 -14.96 0.87 -20.15
N ALA A 12 -15.04 2.14 -20.58
CA ALA A 12 -16.14 2.61 -21.42
C ALA A 12 -16.15 1.93 -22.78
N ALA A 13 -14.98 1.72 -23.38
CA ALA A 13 -14.83 1.06 -24.68
C ALA A 13 -15.16 -0.44 -24.59
N GLU A 14 -14.72 -1.11 -23.51
CA GLU A 14 -15.05 -2.52 -23.26
C GLU A 14 -16.54 -2.71 -23.02
N PHE A 15 -17.17 -1.84 -22.22
CA PHE A 15 -18.61 -1.87 -21.97
C PHE A 15 -19.43 -1.70 -23.27
N VAL A 16 -19.06 -0.72 -24.11
CA VAL A 16 -19.73 -0.50 -25.40
C VAL A 16 -19.58 -1.72 -26.32
N GLN A 17 -18.41 -2.34 -26.32
CA GLN A 17 -18.14 -3.55 -27.09
C GLN A 17 -18.99 -4.74 -26.60
N LEU A 18 -19.07 -4.96 -25.30
CA LEU A 18 -19.88 -6.04 -24.69
C LEU A 18 -21.38 -5.86 -24.97
N VAL A 19 -21.88 -4.62 -24.88
CA VAL A 19 -23.28 -4.31 -25.18
C VAL A 19 -23.58 -4.57 -26.65
N ALA A 20 -22.69 -4.15 -27.56
CA ALA A 20 -22.86 -4.38 -28.99
C ALA A 20 -22.82 -5.89 -29.33
N GLN A 21 -21.93 -6.64 -28.68
CA GLN A 21 -21.86 -8.10 -28.83
C GLN A 21 -23.14 -8.80 -28.32
N ALA A 22 -23.66 -8.35 -27.17
CA ALA A 22 -24.90 -8.89 -26.60
C ALA A 22 -26.16 -8.54 -27.42
N ALA A 23 -26.09 -7.49 -28.23
CA ALA A 23 -27.13 -7.05 -29.15
C ALA A 23 -26.98 -7.63 -30.57
N ASP A 24 -26.11 -8.61 -30.78
CA ASP A 24 -25.78 -9.21 -32.10
C ASP A 24 -25.41 -8.15 -33.17
N ASP A 25 -24.75 -7.07 -32.78
CA ASP A 25 -24.26 -6.04 -33.71
C ASP A 25 -23.09 -6.60 -34.52
N GLU A 26 -23.24 -6.74 -35.80
CA GLU A 26 -22.22 -7.28 -36.71
C GLU A 26 -20.88 -6.50 -36.65
N GLU A 27 -20.93 -5.21 -36.34
CA GLU A 27 -19.77 -4.32 -36.20
C GLU A 27 -19.26 -4.21 -34.74
N TRP A 28 -19.63 -5.11 -33.85
CA TRP A 28 -19.29 -5.01 -32.44
C TRP A 28 -17.79 -4.81 -32.16
N ARG A 29 -16.91 -5.34 -33.01
CA ARG A 29 -15.44 -5.18 -32.87
C ARG A 29 -14.99 -3.75 -33.10
N ASP A 30 -15.67 -3.01 -33.97
CA ASP A 30 -15.32 -1.62 -34.30
C ASP A 30 -15.91 -0.63 -33.30
N ARG A 31 -16.88 -1.03 -32.46
CA ARG A 31 -17.51 -0.17 -31.44
C ARG A 31 -16.51 0.29 -30.36
N LYS A 32 -15.49 -0.51 -30.08
CA LYS A 32 -14.38 -0.11 -29.21
C LYS A 32 -13.64 1.11 -29.76
N ASN A 33 -13.28 1.08 -31.05
CA ASN A 33 -12.60 2.19 -31.72
C ASN A 33 -13.48 3.44 -31.83
N ALA A 34 -14.78 3.27 -32.02
CA ALA A 34 -15.74 4.38 -32.03
C ALA A 34 -15.83 5.09 -30.66
N ALA A 35 -15.82 4.34 -29.56
CA ALA A 35 -15.79 4.88 -28.20
C ALA A 35 -14.52 5.70 -27.96
N LEU A 36 -13.34 5.16 -28.28
CA LEU A 36 -12.05 5.86 -28.16
C LEU A 36 -11.95 7.08 -29.09
N GLY A 37 -12.55 7.00 -30.30
CA GLY A 37 -12.66 8.13 -31.24
C GLY A 37 -13.53 9.28 -30.66
N THR A 38 -14.57 8.93 -29.89
CA THR A 38 -15.42 9.91 -29.22
C THR A 38 -14.65 10.65 -28.12
N ARG A 39 -13.77 9.96 -27.39
CA ARG A 39 -12.87 10.61 -26.41
C ARG A 39 -12.00 11.67 -27.05
N LYS A 40 -11.35 11.35 -28.16
CA LYS A 40 -10.51 12.31 -28.91
C LYS A 40 -11.28 13.53 -29.39
N ARG A 41 -12.57 13.38 -29.73
CA ARG A 41 -13.46 14.53 -30.09
C ARG A 41 -13.80 15.38 -28.86
N LEU A 42 -14.11 14.76 -27.73
CA LEU A 42 -14.38 15.48 -26.49
C LEU A 42 -13.16 16.28 -26.02
N ASP A 43 -11.96 15.71 -26.11
CA ASP A 43 -10.70 16.38 -25.76
C ASP A 43 -10.42 17.60 -26.66
N LYS A 44 -10.82 17.54 -27.93
CA LYS A 44 -10.71 18.65 -28.89
C LYS A 44 -11.88 19.64 -28.84
N ARG A 45 -12.80 19.51 -27.88
CA ARG A 45 -14.03 20.29 -27.77
C ARG A 45 -14.91 20.24 -29.04
N ALA A 46 -14.80 19.15 -29.81
CA ALA A 46 -15.64 18.92 -30.97
C ALA A 46 -16.97 18.28 -30.57
N ASP A 47 -17.98 18.44 -31.43
CA ASP A 47 -19.31 17.89 -31.19
C ASP A 47 -19.25 16.35 -31.09
N ALA A 48 -19.83 15.85 -30.00
CA ALA A 48 -20.02 14.42 -29.78
C ALA A 48 -21.50 14.16 -29.42
N THR A 49 -22.04 13.06 -29.92
CA THR A 49 -23.42 12.64 -29.63
C THR A 49 -23.63 12.53 -28.11
N GLY A 50 -24.63 13.26 -27.62
CA GLY A 50 -24.92 13.34 -26.21
C GLY A 50 -26.31 12.80 -25.86
N ARG A 51 -26.70 12.97 -24.59
CA ARG A 51 -27.98 12.55 -24.01
C ARG A 51 -29.21 12.99 -24.81
N PRO A 52 -29.34 14.24 -25.33
CA PRO A 52 -30.50 14.64 -26.11
C PRO A 52 -30.69 13.82 -27.37
N LYS A 53 -29.61 13.52 -28.10
CA LYS A 53 -29.70 12.70 -29.32
C LYS A 53 -30.01 11.23 -29.03
N LEU A 54 -29.51 10.71 -27.92
CA LEU A 54 -29.88 9.34 -27.47
C LEU A 54 -31.35 9.27 -27.07
N ALA A 55 -31.89 10.30 -26.42
CA ALA A 55 -33.29 10.37 -26.04
C ALA A 55 -34.21 10.47 -27.28
N GLU A 56 -33.77 11.15 -28.33
CA GLU A 56 -34.46 11.18 -29.61
C GLU A 56 -34.53 9.80 -30.30
N LEU A 57 -33.45 9.01 -30.19
CA LEU A 57 -33.31 7.72 -30.84
C LEU A 57 -33.96 6.54 -30.04
N LEU A 58 -33.85 6.57 -28.72
CA LEU A 58 -34.21 5.43 -27.85
C LEU A 58 -35.44 5.71 -26.98
N GLY A 59 -35.95 6.95 -26.98
CA GLY A 59 -36.94 7.40 -26.03
C GLY A 59 -36.35 8.00 -24.75
N ALA A 60 -36.99 9.05 -24.23
CA ALA A 60 -36.47 9.79 -23.07
C ALA A 60 -36.47 8.95 -21.80
N ASP A 61 -37.49 8.12 -21.61
CA ASP A 61 -37.68 7.22 -20.46
C ASP A 61 -36.62 6.11 -20.40
N VAL A 62 -36.21 5.57 -21.55
CA VAL A 62 -35.15 4.54 -21.64
C VAL A 62 -33.80 5.13 -21.28
N VAL A 63 -33.49 6.33 -21.81
CA VAL A 63 -32.24 7.03 -21.51
C VAL A 63 -32.19 7.48 -20.05
N GLU A 64 -33.33 7.85 -19.46
CA GLU A 64 -33.40 8.23 -18.05
C GLU A 64 -33.11 7.02 -17.15
N ARG A 65 -33.78 5.88 -17.36
CA ARG A 65 -33.52 4.65 -16.61
C ARG A 65 -32.07 4.16 -16.75
N ALA A 66 -31.52 4.25 -17.95
CA ALA A 66 -30.10 3.91 -18.17
C ALA A 66 -29.16 4.86 -17.42
N CYS A 67 -29.49 6.16 -17.35
CA CYS A 67 -28.70 7.12 -16.56
C CYS A 67 -28.78 6.82 -15.06
N ASP A 68 -29.96 6.53 -14.54
CA ASP A 68 -30.15 6.20 -13.12
C ASP A 68 -29.41 4.91 -12.74
N TRP A 69 -29.50 3.89 -13.58
CA TRP A 69 -28.78 2.63 -13.39
C TRP A 69 -27.25 2.79 -13.43
N LEU A 70 -26.75 3.67 -14.29
CA LEU A 70 -25.32 3.99 -14.41
C LEU A 70 -24.86 5.07 -13.41
N GLY A 71 -25.75 5.59 -12.55
CA GLY A 71 -25.44 6.65 -11.60
C GLY A 71 -25.12 8.00 -12.25
N ILE A 72 -25.66 8.27 -13.46
CA ILE A 72 -25.40 9.49 -14.22
C ILE A 72 -26.50 10.53 -13.90
N SER A 73 -26.22 11.47 -13.03
CA SER A 73 -27.17 12.50 -12.61
C SER A 73 -27.62 13.45 -13.75
N LYS A 74 -28.89 13.93 -13.68
CA LYS A 74 -29.44 15.00 -14.54
C LYS A 74 -28.71 16.30 -14.24
N GLY A 75 -27.99 16.85 -15.21
CA GLY A 75 -27.74 18.30 -15.23
C GLY A 75 -26.43 18.82 -14.69
N GLU A 76 -25.36 18.08 -14.67
CA GLU A 76 -24.04 18.71 -14.65
C GLU A 76 -23.62 19.06 -16.09
N VAL A 77 -23.89 20.33 -16.49
CA VAL A 77 -23.05 21.01 -17.48
C VAL A 77 -21.62 20.82 -16.97
N ALA A 78 -20.77 20.19 -17.76
CA ALA A 78 -19.36 20.03 -17.43
C ALA A 78 -18.71 21.41 -17.27
N THR A 79 -18.88 21.99 -16.08
CA THR A 79 -17.95 23.01 -15.63
C THR A 79 -16.61 22.32 -15.61
N HIS A 80 -15.64 22.86 -16.29
CA HIS A 80 -14.28 22.38 -16.41
C HIS A 80 -13.78 21.86 -15.04
N ARG A 81 -13.94 20.57 -14.79
CA ARG A 81 -13.11 19.91 -13.81
C ARG A 81 -11.68 20.01 -14.34
N THR A 82 -10.91 20.91 -13.78
CA THR A 82 -9.46 20.81 -13.87
C THR A 82 -9.16 19.39 -13.38
N ALA A 83 -8.85 18.52 -14.32
CA ALA A 83 -8.56 17.12 -14.01
C ALA A 83 -7.55 17.14 -12.88
N ARG A 84 -7.90 16.56 -11.71
CA ARG A 84 -6.89 16.23 -10.70
C ARG A 84 -5.74 15.65 -11.49
N LYS A 85 -4.53 16.20 -11.35
CA LYS A 85 -3.34 15.54 -11.89
C LYS A 85 -3.30 14.19 -11.19
N ARG A 86 -3.91 13.17 -11.81
CA ARG A 86 -3.96 11.82 -11.23
C ARG A 86 -2.52 11.42 -10.99
N VAL A 87 -2.19 11.10 -9.76
CA VAL A 87 -0.86 10.55 -9.47
C VAL A 87 -0.73 9.31 -10.32
N PRO A 88 0.26 9.27 -11.25
CA PRO A 88 0.37 8.13 -12.16
C PRO A 88 0.69 6.85 -11.38
N TRP A 89 0.33 5.71 -11.96
CA TRP A 89 0.76 4.41 -11.45
C TRP A 89 2.28 4.41 -11.26
N PRO A 90 2.81 3.80 -10.19
CA PRO A 90 4.25 3.76 -9.96
C PRO A 90 5.01 3.21 -11.16
N GLU A 91 6.15 3.83 -11.48
CA GLU A 91 7.04 3.30 -12.49
C GLU A 91 7.44 1.85 -12.17
N PRO A 92 7.64 1.00 -13.16
CA PRO A 92 8.01 -0.40 -12.93
C PRO A 92 9.20 -0.51 -11.97
N LEU A 93 9.15 -1.49 -11.10
CA LEU A 93 10.20 -1.74 -10.12
C LEU A 93 11.56 -1.85 -10.82
N SER A 94 12.53 -1.06 -10.40
CA SER A 94 13.85 -1.00 -11.01
C SER A 94 14.54 -2.36 -11.05
N LYS A 95 15.22 -2.68 -12.15
CA LYS A 95 16.02 -3.91 -12.29
C LYS A 95 17.02 -4.12 -11.16
N LYS A 96 17.46 -3.05 -10.48
CA LYS A 96 18.38 -3.11 -9.33
C LYS A 96 17.75 -3.79 -8.10
N ALA A 97 16.43 -3.78 -7.97
CA ALA A 97 15.73 -4.46 -6.90
C ALA A 97 15.78 -5.99 -7.05
N PHE A 98 15.78 -6.48 -8.28
CA PHE A 98 15.85 -7.91 -8.59
C PHE A 98 17.30 -8.45 -8.51
N TYR A 99 17.98 -8.10 -7.42
CA TYR A 99 19.35 -8.50 -7.16
C TYR A 99 19.42 -9.87 -6.46
N GLY A 100 20.41 -10.68 -6.81
CA GLY A 100 20.76 -11.94 -6.14
C GLY A 100 19.62 -12.96 -6.12
N LEU A 101 19.61 -13.80 -5.12
CA LEU A 101 18.70 -14.94 -5.01
C LEU A 101 17.21 -14.55 -5.04
N ALA A 102 16.82 -13.45 -4.41
CA ALA A 102 15.43 -12.96 -4.49
C ALA A 102 15.05 -12.57 -5.92
N GLY A 103 15.97 -11.96 -6.66
CA GLY A 103 15.78 -11.63 -8.08
C GLY A 103 15.71 -12.89 -8.96
N ASP A 104 16.54 -13.92 -8.66
CA ASP A 104 16.52 -15.19 -9.37
C ASP A 104 15.17 -15.88 -9.21
N ALA A 105 14.63 -15.91 -7.99
CA ALA A 105 13.31 -16.48 -7.71
C ALA A 105 12.20 -15.75 -8.51
N VAL A 106 12.22 -14.43 -8.53
CA VAL A 106 11.23 -13.67 -9.34
C VAL A 106 11.39 -13.97 -10.83
N ARG A 107 12.61 -14.02 -11.36
CA ARG A 107 12.89 -14.37 -12.77
C ARG A 107 12.41 -15.76 -13.15
N THR A 108 12.44 -16.68 -12.20
CA THR A 108 11.92 -18.04 -12.38
C THR A 108 10.39 -18.07 -12.37
N ILE A 109 9.76 -17.37 -11.43
CA ILE A 109 8.30 -17.41 -11.24
C ILE A 109 7.57 -16.54 -12.26
N ALA A 110 8.04 -15.33 -12.50
CA ALA A 110 7.29 -14.33 -13.28
C ALA A 110 6.95 -14.75 -14.72
N PRO A 111 7.75 -15.52 -15.46
CA PRO A 111 7.35 -16.04 -16.77
C PRO A 111 6.12 -16.95 -16.70
N GLU A 112 6.00 -17.72 -15.63
CA GLU A 112 5.00 -18.76 -15.40
C GLU A 112 3.87 -18.31 -14.46
N SER A 113 3.70 -17.01 -14.24
CA SER A 113 2.69 -16.47 -13.33
C SER A 113 2.08 -15.17 -13.83
N GLU A 114 0.80 -14.97 -13.52
CA GLU A 114 0.10 -13.70 -13.71
C GLU A 114 0.43 -12.67 -12.60
N ALA A 115 1.16 -13.10 -11.57
CA ALA A 115 1.50 -12.25 -10.42
C ALA A 115 2.42 -11.09 -10.82
N ASP A 116 2.27 -9.98 -10.13
CA ASP A 116 3.15 -8.81 -10.29
C ASP A 116 4.56 -9.11 -9.77
N PRO A 117 5.62 -8.89 -10.55
CA PRO A 117 6.99 -9.11 -10.11
C PRO A 117 7.39 -8.32 -8.86
N ALA A 118 6.81 -7.12 -8.65
CA ALA A 118 7.07 -6.33 -7.44
C ALA A 118 6.42 -6.98 -6.21
N ALA A 119 5.20 -7.49 -6.34
CA ALA A 119 4.53 -8.22 -5.27
C ALA A 119 5.29 -9.52 -4.92
N LEU A 120 5.72 -10.29 -5.93
CA LEU A 120 6.55 -11.48 -5.71
C LEU A 120 7.82 -11.14 -4.93
N LEU A 121 8.56 -10.12 -5.38
CA LEU A 121 9.83 -9.74 -4.74
C LEU A 121 9.64 -9.35 -3.28
N VAL A 122 8.69 -8.45 -2.98
CA VAL A 122 8.48 -7.96 -1.62
C VAL A 122 8.05 -9.10 -0.70
N GLN A 123 7.16 -9.97 -1.16
CA GLN A 123 6.72 -11.13 -0.38
C GLN A 123 7.84 -12.15 -0.15
N ILE A 124 8.73 -12.40 -1.12
CA ILE A 124 9.94 -13.22 -0.95
C ILE A 124 10.84 -12.62 0.13
N LEU A 125 11.06 -11.30 0.12
CA LEU A 125 11.89 -10.63 1.12
C LEU A 125 11.28 -10.74 2.52
N ILE A 126 9.96 -10.60 2.65
CA ILE A 126 9.24 -10.76 3.93
C ILE A 126 9.35 -12.22 4.43
N ALA A 127 9.06 -13.20 3.58
CA ALA A 127 9.13 -14.62 3.93
C ALA A 127 10.55 -15.02 4.36
N PHE A 128 11.57 -14.61 3.60
CA PHE A 128 12.96 -14.90 3.96
C PHE A 128 13.35 -14.23 5.28
N GLY A 129 12.99 -12.95 5.46
CA GLY A 129 13.25 -12.24 6.72
C GLY A 129 12.57 -12.89 7.91
N SER A 130 11.37 -13.44 7.73
CA SER A 130 10.65 -14.20 8.76
C SER A 130 11.37 -15.51 9.12
N VAL A 131 11.74 -16.34 8.13
CA VAL A 131 12.46 -17.62 8.35
C VAL A 131 13.83 -17.41 9.02
N VAL A 132 14.46 -16.27 8.82
CA VAL A 132 15.79 -15.97 9.41
C VAL A 132 15.69 -15.65 10.89
N GLY A 133 14.60 -15.03 11.32
CA GLY A 133 14.41 -14.62 12.70
C GLY A 133 15.14 -13.33 13.08
N ARG A 134 15.11 -13.00 14.38
CA ARG A 134 15.55 -11.69 14.89
C ARG A 134 17.07 -11.56 15.12
N GLY A 135 17.84 -12.66 15.03
CA GLY A 135 19.27 -12.68 15.33
C GLY A 135 20.08 -11.64 14.55
N PRO A 136 20.06 -11.68 13.21
CA PRO A 136 20.79 -10.71 12.38
C PRO A 136 20.17 -9.32 12.48
N HIS A 137 20.99 -8.31 12.71
CA HIS A 137 20.51 -6.94 12.79
C HIS A 137 21.61 -5.92 12.46
N PHE A 138 21.20 -4.78 11.95
CA PHE A 138 22.01 -3.58 11.92
C PHE A 138 21.66 -2.74 13.15
N GLU A 139 22.68 -2.18 13.80
CA GLU A 139 22.50 -1.29 14.95
C GLU A 139 22.79 0.14 14.55
N GLY A 140 21.78 0.99 14.59
CA GLY A 140 21.88 2.42 14.33
C GLY A 140 21.42 3.19 15.57
N GLU A 141 22.28 4.05 16.09
CA GLU A 141 22.06 4.69 17.41
C GLU A 141 21.77 3.63 18.48
N ALA A 142 20.62 3.68 19.11
CA ALA A 142 20.20 2.71 20.13
C ALA A 142 19.17 1.68 19.58
N ALA A 143 18.87 1.71 18.27
CA ALA A 143 17.86 0.85 17.66
C ALA A 143 18.46 -0.33 16.89
N LYS A 144 17.88 -1.52 17.05
CA LYS A 144 18.20 -2.71 16.28
C LYS A 144 17.24 -2.85 15.10
N HIS A 145 17.77 -2.87 13.89
CA HIS A 145 17.02 -3.08 12.66
C HIS A 145 17.21 -4.52 12.18
N GLY A 146 16.27 -5.40 12.55
CA GLY A 146 16.25 -6.81 12.15
C GLY A 146 15.61 -7.02 10.78
N PRO A 147 15.52 -8.28 10.30
CA PRO A 147 14.95 -8.59 8.99
C PRO A 147 13.41 -8.70 8.98
N ASN A 148 12.74 -8.37 10.08
CA ASN A 148 11.28 -8.36 10.14
C ASN A 148 10.72 -7.19 9.31
N LEU A 149 9.79 -7.50 8.41
CA LEU A 149 9.13 -6.54 7.54
C LEU A 149 7.61 -6.67 7.66
N PHE A 150 6.90 -5.54 7.54
CA PHE A 150 5.46 -5.49 7.34
C PHE A 150 5.20 -5.01 5.92
N GLY A 151 4.45 -5.75 5.13
CA GLY A 151 4.14 -5.41 3.75
C GLY A 151 2.65 -5.50 3.44
N LEU A 152 2.14 -4.50 2.73
CA LEU A 152 0.80 -4.49 2.16
C LEU A 152 0.89 -4.48 0.64
N VAL A 153 0.37 -5.54 0.03
CA VAL A 153 0.22 -5.63 -1.42
C VAL A 153 -1.14 -5.05 -1.79
N VAL A 154 -1.11 -3.92 -2.48
CA VAL A 154 -2.30 -3.11 -2.77
C VAL A 154 -2.65 -3.24 -4.25
N GLY A 155 -3.82 -3.82 -4.54
CA GLY A 155 -4.37 -3.90 -5.89
C GLY A 155 -5.47 -2.87 -6.12
N ARG A 156 -5.70 -2.47 -7.38
CA ARG A 156 -6.90 -1.66 -7.70
C ARG A 156 -8.18 -2.46 -7.44
N THR A 157 -8.15 -3.76 -7.74
CA THR A 157 -9.28 -4.68 -7.59
C THR A 157 -8.82 -6.04 -7.06
N SER A 158 -9.76 -6.96 -6.81
CA SER A 158 -9.48 -8.36 -6.49
C SER A 158 -8.71 -9.09 -7.61
N LYS A 159 -8.84 -8.63 -8.87
CA LYS A 159 -8.18 -9.22 -10.06
C LYS A 159 -6.66 -9.02 -10.12
N ALA A 160 -6.05 -8.30 -9.16
CA ALA A 160 -4.60 -8.00 -9.15
C ALA A 160 -3.70 -9.21 -8.80
N ARG A 161 -4.25 -10.41 -8.63
CA ARG A 161 -3.50 -11.66 -8.36
C ARG A 161 -2.56 -11.60 -7.14
N LYS A 162 -2.91 -10.83 -6.12
CA LYS A 162 -2.12 -10.66 -4.90
C LYS A 162 -1.86 -11.98 -4.17
N GLY A 163 -2.90 -12.77 -3.94
CA GLY A 163 -2.80 -14.10 -3.32
C GLY A 163 -2.01 -15.10 -4.16
N THR A 164 -2.13 -15.04 -5.50
CA THR A 164 -1.33 -15.91 -6.40
C THR A 164 0.18 -15.67 -6.19
N ALA A 165 0.61 -14.42 -6.01
CA ALA A 165 2.01 -14.11 -5.71
C ALA A 165 2.46 -14.80 -4.41
N TRP A 166 1.65 -14.71 -3.36
CA TRP A 166 1.95 -15.33 -2.07
C TRP A 166 1.97 -16.86 -2.15
N SER A 167 1.03 -17.48 -2.87
CA SER A 167 1.01 -18.94 -3.07
C SER A 167 2.30 -19.46 -3.72
N HIS A 168 2.87 -18.73 -4.69
CA HIS A 168 4.17 -19.08 -5.27
C HIS A 168 5.31 -18.98 -4.25
N VAL A 169 5.29 -17.95 -3.39
CA VAL A 169 6.29 -17.79 -2.33
C VAL A 169 6.19 -18.94 -1.32
N LEU A 170 4.98 -19.25 -0.86
CA LEU A 170 4.74 -20.35 0.07
C LEU A 170 5.22 -21.70 -0.51
N ARG A 171 5.01 -21.94 -1.80
CA ARG A 171 5.48 -23.15 -2.47
C ARG A 171 7.00 -23.35 -2.36
N ILE A 172 7.78 -22.28 -2.42
CA ILE A 172 9.24 -22.33 -2.22
C ILE A 172 9.57 -22.48 -0.74
N PHE A 173 8.97 -21.66 0.12
CA PHE A 173 9.36 -21.56 1.53
C PHE A 173 8.90 -22.74 2.37
N ARG A 174 7.90 -23.51 1.94
CA ARG A 174 7.55 -24.81 2.50
C ARG A 174 8.74 -25.79 2.43
N GLU A 175 9.49 -25.78 1.33
CA GLU A 175 10.68 -26.63 1.16
C GLU A 175 11.93 -26.02 1.84
N VAL A 176 11.93 -24.72 2.13
CA VAL A 176 13.03 -24.05 2.85
C VAL A 176 13.01 -24.42 4.32
N ASP A 177 11.83 -24.35 4.94
CA ASP A 177 11.61 -24.63 6.36
C ASP A 177 10.15 -25.09 6.56
N ALA A 178 9.97 -26.41 6.72
CA ALA A 178 8.66 -27.03 6.92
C ALA A 178 8.02 -26.58 8.24
N PHE A 179 8.81 -26.44 9.32
CA PHE A 179 8.33 -25.99 10.62
C PHE A 179 7.78 -24.56 10.54
N TRP A 180 8.50 -23.65 9.87
CA TRP A 180 8.01 -22.29 9.64
C TRP A 180 6.69 -22.30 8.86
N TYR A 181 6.57 -23.17 7.84
CA TYR A 181 5.36 -23.26 7.04
C TYR A 181 4.15 -23.81 7.83
N GLU A 182 4.38 -24.77 8.71
CA GLU A 182 3.31 -25.44 9.46
C GLU A 182 2.94 -24.72 10.75
N GLU A 183 3.92 -24.13 11.47
CA GLU A 183 3.74 -23.63 12.83
C GLU A 183 3.84 -22.11 12.96
N CYS A 184 4.53 -21.42 12.02
CA CYS A 184 4.75 -19.99 12.14
C CYS A 184 3.82 -19.14 11.28
N LEU A 185 3.02 -19.73 10.37
CA LEU A 185 2.01 -19.03 9.58
C LEU A 185 0.75 -18.83 10.41
N ALA A 186 0.34 -17.59 10.62
CA ALA A 186 -0.87 -17.25 11.33
C ALA A 186 -1.75 -16.30 10.50
N SER A 187 -3.06 -16.32 10.76
CA SER A 187 -4.04 -15.43 10.15
C SER A 187 -5.13 -15.06 11.16
N GLY A 188 -5.98 -14.10 10.82
CA GLY A 188 -7.09 -13.70 11.69
C GLY A 188 -6.68 -12.69 12.76
N LEU A 189 -5.82 -11.75 12.40
CA LEU A 189 -5.32 -10.70 13.30
C LEU A 189 -6.46 -9.77 13.75
N SER A 190 -6.88 -9.90 15.00
CA SER A 190 -8.05 -9.21 15.53
C SER A 190 -7.80 -8.42 16.82
N SER A 191 -6.77 -8.77 17.61
CA SER A 191 -6.43 -8.09 18.85
C SER A 191 -4.93 -8.14 19.15
N GLY A 192 -4.46 -7.18 19.95
CA GLY A 192 -3.07 -7.17 20.43
C GLY A 192 -2.76 -8.33 21.35
N GLU A 193 -3.71 -8.74 22.18
CA GLU A 193 -3.60 -9.87 23.10
C GLU A 193 -3.45 -11.19 22.33
N GLY A 194 -4.24 -11.37 21.25
CA GLY A 194 -4.14 -12.54 20.36
C GLY A 194 -2.76 -12.62 19.71
N LEU A 195 -2.22 -11.48 19.25
CA LEU A 195 -0.88 -11.41 18.69
C LEU A 195 0.19 -11.81 19.72
N ILE A 196 0.13 -11.25 20.94
CA ILE A 196 1.08 -11.60 22.00
C ILE A 196 0.96 -13.08 22.36
N HIS A 197 -0.27 -13.60 22.43
CA HIS A 197 -0.50 -15.01 22.75
C HIS A 197 0.13 -15.95 21.74
N ALA A 198 0.12 -15.61 20.45
CA ALA A 198 0.73 -16.39 19.38
C ALA A 198 2.27 -16.53 19.53
N VAL A 199 2.93 -15.49 20.09
CA VAL A 199 4.40 -15.43 20.23
C VAL A 199 4.88 -15.41 21.69
N ARG A 200 4.00 -15.72 22.65
CA ARG A 200 4.28 -15.58 24.09
C ARG A 200 5.41 -16.47 24.60
N ASP A 201 6.07 -15.98 25.62
CA ASP A 201 7.02 -16.76 26.42
C ASP A 201 6.27 -17.91 27.13
N THR A 202 6.58 -19.15 26.81
CA THR A 202 6.03 -20.31 27.52
C THR A 202 6.91 -20.70 28.72
N THR A 203 6.31 -21.34 29.74
CA THR A 203 7.03 -21.76 30.94
C THR A 203 8.15 -22.78 30.62
N GLU A 204 7.94 -23.62 29.61
CA GLU A 204 8.96 -24.55 29.11
C GLU A 204 10.07 -23.81 28.36
N LYS A 205 9.75 -22.75 27.61
CA LYS A 205 10.71 -21.87 26.95
C LYS A 205 11.62 -21.15 27.96
N ARG A 206 11.07 -20.65 29.07
CA ARG A 206 11.88 -20.05 30.16
C ARG A 206 12.91 -21.01 30.76
N LYS A 207 12.63 -22.32 30.76
CA LYS A 207 13.57 -23.34 31.23
C LYS A 207 14.62 -23.70 30.16
N ARG A 208 14.25 -23.63 28.86
CA ARG A 208 15.15 -23.91 27.71
C ARG A 208 16.12 -22.76 27.42
N THR A 209 15.76 -21.50 27.66
CA THR A 209 16.61 -20.33 27.39
C THR A 209 17.94 -20.33 28.14
N ARG A 210 18.10 -21.20 29.13
CA ARG A 210 19.40 -21.39 29.82
C ARG A 210 20.34 -22.39 29.16
N LYS A 211 19.90 -23.27 28.23
CA LYS A 211 20.76 -24.32 27.67
C LYS A 211 20.61 -24.70 26.18
N SER A 212 19.57 -24.29 25.48
CA SER A 212 19.46 -24.51 24.02
C SER A 212 18.46 -23.54 23.39
N LYS A 213 18.92 -22.60 22.61
CA LYS A 213 18.08 -21.84 21.67
C LYS A 213 17.69 -22.78 20.54
N ALA A 214 16.46 -23.31 20.57
CA ALA A 214 15.80 -23.68 19.32
C ALA A 214 15.46 -22.35 18.58
N PRO A 215 15.83 -22.15 17.33
CA PRO A 215 15.81 -20.84 16.67
C PRO A 215 14.44 -20.21 16.48
N ASN A 216 13.33 -20.93 16.58
CA ASN A 216 12.07 -20.56 15.94
C ASN A 216 10.85 -20.45 16.85
N ASP A 217 11.01 -20.48 18.16
CA ASP A 217 9.86 -20.51 19.09
C ASP A 217 9.15 -19.16 19.31
N GLU A 218 9.68 -18.06 18.77
CA GLU A 218 9.18 -16.69 18.95
C GLU A 218 8.89 -16.00 17.60
N GLU A 219 8.82 -16.79 16.54
CA GLU A 219 8.66 -16.30 15.18
C GLU A 219 7.23 -16.53 14.68
N VAL A 220 6.63 -15.49 14.12
CA VAL A 220 5.35 -15.58 13.44
C VAL A 220 5.35 -14.72 12.19
N VAL A 221 4.84 -15.24 11.09
CA VAL A 221 4.40 -14.43 9.98
C VAL A 221 2.88 -14.40 9.95
N VAL A 222 2.32 -13.21 9.98
CA VAL A 222 0.88 -13.02 9.86
C VAL A 222 0.54 -12.79 8.40
N GLU A 223 -0.24 -13.70 7.82
CA GLU A 223 -0.84 -13.55 6.51
C GLU A 223 -2.30 -13.11 6.63
N GLU A 224 -2.63 -11.97 6.03
CA GLU A 224 -4.00 -11.48 5.96
C GLU A 224 -4.42 -11.29 4.49
N ALA A 225 -5.17 -12.24 3.99
CA ALA A 225 -5.72 -12.19 2.63
C ALA A 225 -6.65 -10.98 2.43
N GLU A 226 -7.27 -10.49 3.52
CA GLU A 226 -8.14 -9.32 3.57
C GLU A 226 -7.73 -8.39 4.72
N PHE A 227 -6.68 -7.60 4.54
CA PHE A 227 -6.12 -6.74 5.58
C PHE A 227 -7.08 -5.63 6.07
N ALA A 228 -8.18 -5.40 5.36
CA ALA A 228 -9.27 -4.54 5.84
C ALA A 228 -9.88 -5.05 7.17
N GLY A 229 -9.86 -6.37 7.42
CA GLY A 229 -10.28 -6.98 8.67
C GLY A 229 -9.51 -6.45 9.89
N PRO A 230 -8.19 -6.61 9.95
CA PRO A 230 -7.33 -6.02 10.97
C PRO A 230 -7.49 -4.50 11.15
N LEU A 231 -7.60 -3.73 10.04
CA LEU A 231 -7.82 -2.29 10.12
C LEU A 231 -9.16 -1.93 10.78
N ARG A 232 -10.22 -2.69 10.54
CA ARG A 232 -11.50 -2.54 11.25
C ARG A 232 -11.43 -2.98 12.70
N ALA A 233 -10.73 -4.09 12.97
CA ALA A 233 -10.60 -4.62 14.31
C ALA A 233 -9.91 -3.65 15.26
N GLN A 234 -8.84 -2.99 14.84
CA GLN A 234 -8.09 -2.04 15.66
C GLN A 234 -8.87 -0.78 16.06
N ARG A 235 -9.99 -0.46 15.35
CA ARG A 235 -10.86 0.68 15.68
C ARG A 235 -11.80 0.41 16.84
N ARG A 236 -11.98 -0.85 17.25
CA ARG A 236 -12.85 -1.19 18.36
C ARG A 236 -12.28 -0.59 19.65
N GLU A 237 -13.16 -0.01 20.44
CA GLU A 237 -12.77 0.58 21.72
C GLU A 237 -12.02 -0.43 22.60
N GLY A 238 -10.91 0.00 23.19
CA GLY A 238 -10.06 -0.86 24.01
C GLY A 238 -9.13 -1.80 23.23
N ASN A 239 -9.15 -1.82 21.89
CA ASN A 239 -8.27 -2.70 21.11
C ASN A 239 -6.83 -2.17 21.10
N THR A 240 -5.89 -3.02 21.49
CA THR A 240 -4.46 -2.70 21.62
C THR A 240 -3.63 -3.04 20.39
N LEU A 241 -4.25 -3.57 19.32
CA LEU A 241 -3.57 -4.14 18.15
C LEU A 241 -2.58 -3.17 17.50
N SER A 242 -2.99 -1.93 17.25
CA SER A 242 -2.13 -0.91 16.64
C SER A 242 -0.87 -0.64 17.46
N ALA A 243 -1.01 -0.56 18.79
CA ALA A 243 0.12 -0.35 19.69
C ALA A 243 1.07 -1.56 19.73
N GLN A 244 0.52 -2.77 19.79
CA GLN A 244 1.32 -4.00 19.82
C GLN A 244 2.05 -4.25 18.49
N LEU A 245 1.44 -3.96 17.34
CA LEU A 245 2.11 -4.07 16.04
C LEU A 245 3.28 -3.09 15.91
N ARG A 246 3.11 -1.86 16.41
CA ARG A 246 4.21 -0.89 16.42
C ARG A 246 5.37 -1.38 17.27
N GLN A 247 5.07 -1.89 18.45
CA GLN A 247 6.08 -2.42 19.37
C GLN A 247 6.75 -3.69 18.83
N ALA A 248 5.99 -4.57 18.16
CA ALA A 248 6.51 -5.75 17.47
C ALA A 248 7.54 -5.39 16.40
N TRP A 249 7.22 -4.37 15.59
CA TRP A 249 8.13 -3.90 14.55
C TRP A 249 9.40 -3.26 15.13
N ASP A 250 9.27 -2.46 16.19
CA ASP A 250 10.38 -1.72 16.79
C ASP A 250 11.28 -2.64 17.62
N THR A 251 10.74 -3.29 18.63
CA THR A 251 11.53 -4.02 19.65
C THR A 251 11.27 -5.52 19.71
N GLY A 252 10.04 -5.97 19.42
CA GLY A 252 9.61 -7.34 19.64
C GLY A 252 9.34 -7.68 21.09
N ASN A 253 9.48 -6.73 22.02
CA ASN A 253 9.14 -6.93 23.43
C ASN A 253 7.70 -6.49 23.65
N LEU A 254 6.78 -7.45 23.69
CA LEU A 254 5.36 -7.22 23.79
C LEU A 254 4.88 -7.55 25.19
N ARG A 255 3.94 -6.74 25.72
CA ARG A 255 3.41 -6.97 27.06
C ARG A 255 2.00 -6.43 27.19
N VAL A 256 1.13 -7.21 27.82
CA VAL A 256 -0.15 -6.76 28.34
C VAL A 256 -0.17 -6.98 29.85
N LEU A 257 -0.40 -5.88 30.58
CA LEU A 257 -0.53 -5.91 32.03
C LEU A 257 -2.00 -6.08 32.38
N THR A 258 -2.43 -7.32 32.58
CA THR A 258 -3.74 -7.65 33.14
C THR A 258 -3.57 -8.18 34.55
N LYS A 259 -4.54 -7.89 35.42
CA LYS A 259 -4.49 -8.27 36.86
C LYS A 259 -4.34 -9.80 37.03
N ASN A 260 -5.02 -10.60 36.23
CA ASN A 260 -5.15 -12.04 36.44
C ASN A 260 -4.33 -12.90 35.47
N SER A 261 -3.88 -12.37 34.35
CA SER A 261 -3.17 -13.15 33.32
C SER A 261 -2.24 -12.26 32.49
N PRO A 262 -1.12 -11.79 33.08
CA PRO A 262 -0.16 -11.01 32.31
C PRO A 262 0.49 -11.88 31.24
N VAL A 263 0.41 -11.45 30.00
CA VAL A 263 1.03 -12.12 28.86
C VAL A 263 2.17 -11.25 28.34
N GLN A 264 3.32 -11.88 28.09
CA GLN A 264 4.47 -11.21 27.51
C GLN A 264 5.15 -12.07 26.46
N ALA A 265 5.81 -11.40 25.53
CA ALA A 265 6.71 -12.00 24.55
C ALA A 265 8.00 -11.19 24.51
N THR A 266 9.14 -11.85 24.57
CA THR A 266 10.47 -11.24 24.59
C THR A 266 11.17 -11.54 23.28
N ASP A 267 11.71 -10.51 22.61
CA ASP A 267 12.41 -10.62 21.32
C ASP A 267 11.59 -11.28 20.20
N ALA A 268 10.26 -11.18 20.24
CA ALA A 268 9.38 -11.76 19.23
C ALA A 268 9.71 -11.21 17.84
N HIS A 269 9.76 -12.13 16.85
CA HIS A 269 10.03 -11.83 15.46
C HIS A 269 8.74 -11.93 14.64
N ILE A 270 8.10 -10.81 14.41
CA ILE A 270 6.82 -10.75 13.70
C ILE A 270 7.01 -10.08 12.35
N SER A 271 6.57 -10.75 11.31
CA SER A 271 6.46 -10.23 9.95
C SER A 271 5.00 -10.25 9.49
N ILE A 272 4.61 -9.37 8.56
CA ILE A 272 3.23 -9.27 8.08
C ILE A 272 3.22 -9.23 6.55
N VAL A 273 2.35 -10.05 5.95
CA VAL A 273 1.94 -9.98 4.55
C VAL A 273 0.45 -9.73 4.51
N GLY A 274 0.03 -8.55 4.11
CA GLY A 274 -1.38 -8.19 3.97
C GLY A 274 -1.75 -7.91 2.52
N HIS A 275 -2.96 -8.30 2.13
CA HIS A 275 -3.54 -8.00 0.83
C HIS A 275 -4.78 -7.11 1.02
N ILE A 276 -4.86 -6.05 0.25
CA ILE A 276 -5.97 -5.09 0.34
C ILE A 276 -6.20 -4.42 -1.01
N THR A 277 -7.40 -3.91 -1.24
CA THR A 277 -7.64 -3.02 -2.37
C THR A 277 -7.29 -1.57 -1.99
N GLN A 278 -6.97 -0.75 -3.00
CA GLN A 278 -6.68 0.66 -2.77
C GLN A 278 -7.85 1.40 -2.13
N GLU A 279 -9.06 1.08 -2.55
CA GLU A 279 -10.28 1.69 -2.03
C GLU A 279 -10.50 1.34 -0.55
N GLU A 280 -10.41 0.05 -0.21
CA GLU A 280 -10.52 -0.39 1.19
C GLU A 280 -9.45 0.22 2.07
N LEU A 281 -8.19 0.24 1.60
CA LEU A 281 -7.10 0.83 2.37
C LEU A 281 -7.35 2.31 2.68
N ARG A 282 -7.79 3.10 1.69
CA ARG A 282 -8.12 4.52 1.90
C ARG A 282 -9.32 4.72 2.83
N ARG A 283 -10.31 3.82 2.77
CA ARG A 283 -11.49 3.89 3.64
C ARG A 283 -11.18 3.48 5.07
N GLU A 284 -10.33 2.46 5.24
CA GLU A 284 -10.11 1.84 6.55
C GLU A 284 -8.87 2.41 7.29
N LEU A 285 -7.94 3.08 6.63
CA LEU A 285 -6.84 3.77 7.31
C LEU A 285 -7.35 5.11 7.86
N THR A 286 -7.13 5.35 9.15
CA THR A 286 -7.61 6.56 9.84
C THR A 286 -6.51 7.59 10.00
N ALA A 287 -6.87 8.86 10.19
CA ALA A 287 -5.93 9.93 10.55
C ALA A 287 -5.12 9.59 11.82
N THR A 288 -5.72 8.88 12.77
CA THR A 288 -5.04 8.39 13.98
C THR A 288 -3.95 7.37 13.64
N ASP A 289 -4.23 6.41 12.73
CA ASP A 289 -3.25 5.39 12.31
C ASP A 289 -2.07 6.02 11.57
N GLU A 290 -2.31 7.12 10.91
CA GLU A 290 -1.30 7.91 10.22
C GLU A 290 -0.43 8.68 11.22
N ALA A 291 -1.06 9.40 12.15
CA ALA A 291 -0.38 10.23 13.14
C ALA A 291 0.40 9.40 14.17
N ASN A 292 -0.11 8.22 14.57
CA ASN A 292 0.51 7.39 15.60
C ASN A 292 1.68 6.53 15.09
N GLY A 293 1.99 6.59 13.79
CA GLY A 293 3.08 5.85 13.17
C GLY A 293 2.79 4.38 12.88
N PHE A 294 1.53 3.95 12.88
CA PHE A 294 1.16 2.60 12.46
C PHE A 294 1.48 2.39 10.97
N ALA A 295 1.01 3.29 10.12
CA ALA A 295 1.13 3.19 8.66
C ALA A 295 2.59 3.20 8.18
N ASN A 296 3.49 3.96 8.82
CA ASN A 296 4.89 4.08 8.36
C ASN A 296 5.76 2.84 8.60
N ARG A 297 5.23 1.83 9.27
CA ARG A 297 5.89 0.54 9.45
C ARG A 297 5.62 -0.44 8.33
N PHE A 298 4.70 -0.12 7.42
CA PHE A 298 4.34 -0.96 6.28
C PHE A 298 5.03 -0.52 4.99
N LEU A 299 5.48 -1.50 4.22
CA LEU A 299 5.90 -1.34 2.83
C LEU A 299 4.66 -1.46 1.93
N PHE A 300 4.20 -0.35 1.38
CA PHE A 300 3.08 -0.35 0.44
C PHE A 300 3.57 -0.73 -0.95
N THR A 301 3.02 -1.78 -1.52
CA THR A 301 3.42 -2.30 -2.83
C THR A 301 2.22 -2.35 -3.75
N CYS A 302 2.14 -1.44 -4.72
CA CYS A 302 1.13 -1.52 -5.77
C CYS A 302 1.33 -2.77 -6.61
N SER A 303 0.24 -3.48 -6.90
CA SER A 303 0.24 -4.72 -7.66
C SER A 303 -0.88 -4.74 -8.68
N LYS A 304 -0.55 -5.18 -9.90
CA LYS A 304 -1.50 -5.44 -10.97
C LYS A 304 -1.20 -6.79 -11.62
N ARG A 305 -2.18 -7.36 -12.30
CA ARG A 305 -1.93 -8.55 -13.12
C ARG A 305 -0.86 -8.24 -14.17
N SER A 306 0.21 -9.04 -14.23
CA SER A 306 1.35 -8.80 -15.14
C SER A 306 1.05 -9.21 -16.57
N LYS A 307 0.29 -10.27 -16.74
CA LYS A 307 -0.07 -10.89 -18.03
C LYS A 307 -1.30 -11.78 -17.87
N LEU A 308 -1.79 -12.32 -18.99
CA LEU A 308 -2.83 -13.34 -18.98
C LEU A 308 -2.20 -14.71 -19.29
N LEU A 309 -2.46 -15.67 -18.42
CA LEU A 309 -2.08 -17.08 -18.59
C LEU A 309 -3.32 -17.96 -18.39
N PRO A 310 -4.17 -18.12 -19.41
CA PRO A 310 -5.45 -18.82 -19.28
C PRO A 310 -5.33 -20.27 -18.80
N LEU A 311 -4.25 -20.95 -19.19
CA LEU A 311 -3.96 -22.33 -18.78
C LEU A 311 -3.08 -22.44 -17.53
N GLY A 312 -2.76 -21.28 -16.91
CA GLY A 312 -1.76 -21.21 -15.85
C GLY A 312 -0.33 -21.35 -16.38
N GLY A 313 0.65 -21.28 -15.48
CA GLY A 313 2.05 -21.54 -15.78
C GLY A 313 2.50 -22.89 -15.23
N ASN A 314 3.60 -23.40 -15.73
CA ASN A 314 4.16 -24.68 -15.32
C ASN A 314 5.65 -24.52 -14.96
N ILE A 315 5.91 -24.19 -13.68
CA ILE A 315 7.29 -24.10 -13.19
C ILE A 315 7.79 -25.53 -12.89
N ASP A 316 8.92 -25.89 -13.50
CA ASP A 316 9.56 -27.20 -13.26
C ASP A 316 9.81 -27.37 -11.74
N PRO A 317 9.31 -28.45 -11.11
CA PRO A 317 9.53 -28.73 -9.70
C PRO A 317 11.01 -28.75 -9.31
N LYS A 318 11.90 -29.28 -10.15
CA LYS A 318 13.34 -29.33 -9.91
C LYS A 318 13.96 -27.94 -9.77
N VAL A 319 13.49 -26.97 -10.54
CA VAL A 319 13.96 -25.58 -10.44
C VAL A 319 13.51 -24.95 -9.14
N LEU A 320 12.28 -25.26 -8.67
CA LEU A 320 11.80 -24.80 -7.36
C LEU A 320 12.57 -25.43 -6.21
N GLU A 321 12.87 -26.72 -6.28
CA GLU A 321 13.70 -27.41 -5.28
C GLU A 321 15.13 -26.83 -5.22
N GLU A 322 15.72 -26.49 -6.36
CA GLU A 322 17.02 -25.83 -6.40
C GLU A 322 16.98 -24.45 -5.74
N LEU A 323 15.96 -23.65 -6.04
CA LEU A 323 15.74 -22.37 -5.38
C LEU A 323 15.56 -22.54 -3.87
N ALA A 324 14.73 -23.48 -3.44
CA ALA A 324 14.51 -23.77 -2.02
C ALA A 324 15.83 -24.15 -1.32
N ARG A 325 16.66 -25.00 -1.93
CA ARG A 325 17.98 -25.34 -1.38
C ARG A 325 18.89 -24.11 -1.24
N LYS A 326 18.87 -23.18 -2.21
CA LYS A 326 19.63 -21.93 -2.12
C LYS A 326 19.14 -21.05 -0.99
N PHE A 327 17.82 -20.88 -0.84
CA PHE A 327 17.21 -20.14 0.27
C PHE A 327 17.49 -20.80 1.62
N SER A 328 17.38 -22.12 1.75
CA SER A 328 17.69 -22.85 2.99
C SER A 328 19.15 -22.66 3.41
N ARG A 329 20.10 -22.69 2.44
CA ARG A 329 21.51 -22.40 2.72
C ARG A 329 21.69 -20.95 3.20
N ALA A 330 21.05 -19.99 2.57
CA ALA A 330 21.12 -18.59 2.96
C ALA A 330 20.50 -18.37 4.36
N ALA A 331 19.37 -18.99 4.67
CA ALA A 331 18.72 -18.92 5.98
C ALA A 331 19.62 -19.53 7.08
N LYS A 332 20.17 -20.72 6.87
CA LYS A 332 21.11 -21.37 7.82
C LYS A 332 22.38 -20.53 8.05
N HIS A 333 22.86 -19.82 7.03
CA HIS A 333 23.95 -18.86 7.20
C HIS A 333 23.51 -17.66 8.02
N ALA A 334 22.36 -17.07 7.67
CA ALA A 334 21.81 -15.89 8.30
C ALA A 334 21.54 -16.07 9.79
N GLN A 335 21.01 -17.22 10.21
CA GLN A 335 20.75 -17.56 11.62
C GLN A 335 22.02 -17.56 12.50
N LYS A 336 23.21 -17.67 11.89
CA LYS A 336 24.52 -17.58 12.58
C LYS A 336 25.10 -16.16 12.60
N VAL A 337 24.43 -15.21 11.94
CA VAL A 337 24.84 -13.81 11.90
C VAL A 337 24.18 -13.05 13.05
N ALA A 338 24.93 -12.20 13.71
CA ALA A 338 24.42 -11.30 14.74
C ALA A 338 24.44 -9.86 14.21
N ARG A 339 25.24 -8.99 14.82
CA ARG A 339 25.36 -7.58 14.40
C ARG A 339 26.02 -7.45 13.04
N MET A 340 25.35 -6.77 12.10
CA MET A 340 25.84 -6.44 10.77
C MET A 340 26.33 -5.00 10.68
N ARG A 341 27.23 -4.72 9.74
CA ARG A 341 27.80 -3.40 9.50
C ARG A 341 27.85 -3.11 8.01
N PHE A 342 27.90 -1.84 7.66
CA PHE A 342 28.18 -1.44 6.28
C PHE A 342 29.66 -1.71 5.92
N SER A 343 29.90 -2.18 4.69
CA SER A 343 31.20 -2.05 4.08
C SER A 343 31.51 -0.56 3.81
N ASP A 344 32.79 -0.19 3.62
CA ASP A 344 33.16 1.21 3.36
C ASP A 344 32.47 1.81 2.14
N LYS A 345 32.29 1.00 1.08
CA LYS A 345 31.58 1.41 -0.14
C LYS A 345 30.08 1.63 0.13
N ALA A 346 29.48 0.82 0.97
CA ALA A 346 28.08 0.98 1.38
C ALA A 346 27.92 2.20 2.29
N ARG A 347 28.83 2.39 3.26
CA ARG A 347 28.83 3.54 4.17
C ARG A 347 28.88 4.87 3.41
N LYS A 348 29.79 4.99 2.41
CA LYS A 348 29.86 6.19 1.55
C LYS A 348 28.55 6.43 0.78
N LEU A 349 27.89 5.37 0.30
CA LEU A 349 26.60 5.48 -0.36
C LEU A 349 25.51 5.89 0.62
N TRP A 350 25.47 5.31 1.82
CA TRP A 350 24.49 5.60 2.87
C TRP A 350 24.53 7.06 3.29
N VAL A 351 25.71 7.57 3.67
CA VAL A 351 25.89 8.97 4.06
C VAL A 351 25.38 9.94 2.98
N ARG A 352 25.61 9.64 1.71
CA ARG A 352 25.12 10.48 0.60
C ARG A 352 23.60 10.40 0.41
N LYS A 353 22.96 9.25 0.73
CA LYS A 353 21.51 9.04 0.53
C LYS A 353 20.68 9.41 1.74
N TYR A 354 21.26 9.33 2.91
CA TYR A 354 20.61 9.58 4.19
C TYR A 354 19.84 10.92 4.26
N PRO A 355 20.42 12.08 3.89
CA PRO A 355 19.70 13.35 4.00
C PRO A 355 18.39 13.38 3.19
N ARG A 356 18.34 12.65 2.07
CA ARG A 356 17.12 12.55 1.27
C ARG A 356 16.09 11.61 1.89
N LEU A 357 16.52 10.58 2.61
CA LEU A 357 15.62 9.64 3.29
C LEU A 357 15.05 10.26 4.57
N ALA A 358 15.90 11.00 5.30
CA ALA A 358 15.56 11.69 6.55
C ALA A 358 14.83 13.03 6.34
N GLY A 359 14.75 13.50 5.09
CA GLY A 359 14.09 14.78 4.77
C GLY A 359 12.58 14.72 5.06
N GLU A 360 12.07 15.76 5.67
CA GLU A 360 10.66 15.90 5.96
C GLU A 360 9.84 16.07 4.67
N VAL A 361 8.76 15.34 4.58
CA VAL A 361 7.73 15.49 3.54
C VAL A 361 6.44 15.86 4.25
N PRO A 362 5.81 16.97 3.89
CA PRO A 362 4.58 17.40 4.56
C PRO A 362 3.40 16.49 4.21
N GLY A 363 2.39 16.51 5.08
CA GLY A 363 1.11 15.84 4.86
C GLY A 363 1.15 14.33 5.11
N LEU A 364 0.03 13.69 4.78
CA LEU A 364 -0.20 12.26 4.99
C LEU A 364 0.91 11.40 4.38
N LEU A 365 1.31 11.67 3.14
CA LEU A 365 2.38 10.93 2.48
C LEU A 365 3.67 10.98 3.30
N GLY A 366 4.02 12.15 3.85
CA GLY A 366 5.19 12.31 4.70
C GLY A 366 5.12 11.45 5.96
N ALA A 367 3.97 11.44 6.63
CA ALA A 367 3.76 10.58 7.81
C ALA A 367 3.95 9.10 7.47
N ILE A 368 3.42 8.63 6.32
CA ILE A 368 3.51 7.24 5.85
C ILE A 368 4.93 6.82 5.50
N ILE A 369 5.73 7.72 4.89
CA ILE A 369 7.11 7.39 4.47
C ILE A 369 8.18 7.81 5.49
N SER A 370 7.81 8.31 6.66
CA SER A 370 8.71 8.89 7.66
C SER A 370 9.76 7.93 8.24
N ARG A 371 9.63 6.61 8.03
CA ARG A 371 10.60 5.59 8.47
C ARG A 371 11.46 5.03 7.33
N ALA A 372 11.73 5.85 6.33
CA ALA A 372 12.48 5.47 5.13
C ALA A 372 13.83 4.83 5.45
N GLU A 373 14.58 5.39 6.39
CA GLU A 373 15.91 4.93 6.79
C GLU A 373 15.85 3.51 7.38
N ALA A 374 14.93 3.29 8.32
CA ALA A 374 14.76 2.01 8.98
C ALA A 374 14.31 0.92 7.98
N GLN A 375 13.38 1.25 7.08
CA GLN A 375 12.91 0.35 6.03
C GLN A 375 14.05 -0.03 5.07
N VAL A 376 14.84 0.95 4.62
CA VAL A 376 15.98 0.71 3.72
C VAL A 376 17.05 -0.15 4.39
N ILE A 377 17.35 0.09 5.68
CA ILE A 377 18.32 -0.72 6.43
C ILE A 377 17.83 -2.16 6.55
N ARG A 378 16.57 -2.41 6.95
CA ARG A 378 15.98 -3.75 7.07
C ARG A 378 16.02 -4.51 5.74
N LEU A 379 15.64 -3.85 4.65
CA LEU A 379 15.75 -4.43 3.30
C LEU A 379 17.20 -4.75 2.93
N ALA A 380 18.15 -3.86 3.26
CA ALA A 380 19.57 -4.07 2.96
C ALA A 380 20.18 -5.23 3.78
N VAL A 381 19.74 -5.39 5.03
CA VAL A 381 20.07 -6.58 5.87
C VAL A 381 19.60 -7.85 5.17
N ILE A 382 18.36 -7.91 4.74
CA ILE A 382 17.79 -9.10 4.05
C ILE A 382 18.58 -9.42 2.77
N TYR A 383 18.86 -8.42 1.93
CA TYR A 383 19.65 -8.67 0.71
C TYR A 383 21.07 -9.17 1.01
N ALA A 384 21.70 -8.66 2.07
CA ALA A 384 23.03 -9.14 2.47
C ALA A 384 22.99 -10.58 2.98
N LEU A 385 21.96 -10.93 3.75
CA LEU A 385 21.77 -12.29 4.26
C LEU A 385 21.48 -13.30 3.14
N LEU A 386 20.71 -12.90 2.12
CA LEU A 386 20.47 -13.72 0.91
C LEU A 386 21.76 -14.00 0.14
N ASP A 387 22.73 -13.09 0.20
CA ASP A 387 24.07 -13.26 -0.37
C ASP A 387 25.04 -14.01 0.57
N CYS A 388 24.57 -14.57 1.68
CA CYS A 388 25.40 -15.16 2.73
C CYS A 388 26.51 -14.21 3.20
N SER A 389 26.25 -12.89 3.26
CA SER A 389 27.19 -11.87 3.69
C SER A 389 26.94 -11.43 5.13
N ARG A 390 28.01 -11.20 5.89
CA ARG A 390 27.97 -10.59 7.22
C ARG A 390 28.03 -9.05 7.18
N PHE A 391 28.25 -8.50 5.98
CA PHE A 391 28.33 -7.06 5.75
C PHE A 391 27.28 -6.60 4.75
N ILE A 392 26.72 -5.43 4.97
CA ILE A 392 25.86 -4.77 4.00
C ILE A 392 26.74 -4.07 2.97
N ASP A 393 26.81 -4.62 1.75
CA ASP A 393 27.57 -4.04 0.66
C ASP A 393 26.76 -3.01 -0.14
N LYS A 394 27.48 -2.22 -0.96
CA LYS A 394 26.87 -1.21 -1.86
C LYS A 394 25.77 -1.79 -2.77
N ARG A 395 25.91 -3.05 -3.22
CA ARG A 395 24.92 -3.75 -4.05
C ARG A 395 23.63 -4.03 -3.28
N HIS A 396 23.73 -4.48 -2.02
CA HIS A 396 22.57 -4.73 -1.15
C HIS A 396 21.82 -3.43 -0.85
N LEU A 397 22.54 -2.38 -0.51
CA LEU A 397 21.95 -1.07 -0.26
C LEU A 397 21.30 -0.47 -1.52
N ARG A 398 21.86 -0.69 -2.72
CA ARG A 398 21.25 -0.26 -3.99
C ARG A 398 19.94 -1.00 -4.28
N ALA A 399 19.89 -2.31 -4.01
CA ALA A 399 18.68 -3.11 -4.16
C ALA A 399 17.61 -2.65 -3.18
N ALA A 400 17.95 -2.47 -1.91
CA ALA A 400 17.07 -1.96 -0.87
C ALA A 400 16.48 -0.57 -1.22
N LEU A 401 17.33 0.36 -1.66
CA LEU A 401 16.89 1.69 -2.11
C LEU A 401 15.95 1.63 -3.32
N ALA A 402 16.12 0.64 -4.21
CA ALA A 402 15.24 0.47 -5.36
C ALA A 402 13.87 -0.06 -4.95
N VAL A 403 13.80 -1.02 -4.02
CA VAL A 403 12.53 -1.50 -3.43
C VAL A 403 11.83 -0.37 -2.68
N TRP A 404 12.55 0.32 -1.79
CA TRP A 404 11.99 1.44 -1.04
C TRP A 404 11.40 2.52 -1.93
N ARG A 405 12.12 2.90 -3.00
CA ARG A 405 11.61 3.90 -3.95
C ARG A 405 10.26 3.47 -4.54
N TYR A 406 10.14 2.22 -4.97
CA TYR A 406 8.88 1.69 -5.48
C TYR A 406 7.77 1.73 -4.43
N CYS A 407 8.08 1.35 -3.19
CA CYS A 407 7.12 1.41 -2.08
C CYS A 407 6.68 2.85 -1.77
N ALA A 408 7.61 3.81 -1.79
CA ALA A 408 7.31 5.22 -1.59
C ALA A 408 6.47 5.80 -2.76
N ASP A 409 6.77 5.43 -4.00
CA ASP A 409 5.99 5.82 -5.17
C ASP A 409 4.60 5.14 -5.17
N SER A 410 4.51 3.90 -4.66
CA SER A 410 3.23 3.22 -4.41
C SER A 410 2.40 3.94 -3.34
N ALA A 411 3.01 4.33 -2.23
CA ALA A 411 2.34 5.12 -1.20
C ALA A 411 1.83 6.45 -1.77
N ARG A 412 2.63 7.13 -2.60
CA ARG A 412 2.21 8.35 -3.29
C ARG A 412 1.01 8.10 -4.22
N TYR A 413 1.02 7.01 -4.98
CA TYR A 413 -0.12 6.63 -5.83
C TYR A 413 -1.37 6.32 -5.01
N ILE A 414 -1.23 5.58 -3.91
CA ILE A 414 -2.34 5.16 -3.07
C ILE A 414 -2.97 6.35 -2.34
N PHE A 415 -2.16 7.18 -1.69
CA PHE A 415 -2.64 8.25 -0.82
C PHE A 415 -2.67 9.62 -1.53
N GLY A 416 -1.89 9.80 -2.59
CA GLY A 416 -1.85 11.02 -3.39
C GLY A 416 -1.44 12.24 -2.58
N ASP A 417 -2.18 13.32 -2.79
CA ASP A 417 -2.06 14.57 -2.04
C ASP A 417 -3.06 14.63 -0.89
N ALA A 418 -3.55 13.48 -0.40
CA ALA A 418 -4.47 13.44 0.72
C ALA A 418 -3.78 13.96 1.99
N LEU A 419 -4.51 14.71 2.79
CA LEU A 419 -4.01 15.33 4.01
C LEU A 419 -4.28 14.47 5.25
N GLY A 420 -5.09 13.41 5.08
CA GLY A 420 -5.47 12.50 6.17
C GLY A 420 -6.73 12.94 6.93
N ASP A 421 -7.21 14.15 6.69
CA ASP A 421 -8.51 14.61 7.16
C ASP A 421 -9.50 14.58 5.98
N ARG A 422 -10.54 13.74 6.08
CA ARG A 422 -11.53 13.58 5.02
C ARG A 422 -12.25 14.86 4.67
N LEU A 423 -12.58 15.69 5.68
CA LEU A 423 -13.26 16.95 5.48
C LEU A 423 -12.34 17.96 4.78
N ALA A 424 -11.06 18.03 5.22
CA ALA A 424 -10.05 18.86 4.58
C ALA A 424 -9.77 18.40 3.13
N ASP A 425 -9.72 17.09 2.89
CA ASP A 425 -9.51 16.53 1.54
C ASP A 425 -10.67 16.82 0.59
N ASP A 426 -11.91 16.65 1.06
CA ASP A 426 -13.12 16.99 0.31
C ASP A 426 -13.16 18.51 0.02
N LEU A 427 -12.86 19.33 1.02
CA LEU A 427 -12.81 20.78 0.90
C LEU A 427 -11.71 21.24 -0.06
N LEU A 428 -10.51 20.68 0.04
CA LEU A 428 -9.41 20.97 -0.89
C LEU A 428 -9.78 20.58 -2.33
N SER A 429 -10.48 19.46 -2.48
CA SER A 429 -10.98 19.02 -3.78
C SER A 429 -11.95 20.04 -4.40
N GLU A 430 -12.84 20.62 -3.59
CA GLU A 430 -13.80 21.63 -4.05
C GLU A 430 -13.14 22.99 -4.30
N LEU A 431 -12.22 23.43 -3.43
CA LEU A 431 -11.43 24.63 -3.64
C LEU A 431 -10.64 24.60 -4.95
N ARG A 432 -10.07 23.42 -5.29
CA ARG A 432 -9.34 23.21 -6.55
C ARG A 432 -10.21 23.36 -7.80
N LYS A 433 -11.53 23.16 -7.69
CA LYS A 433 -12.48 23.33 -8.79
C LYS A 433 -12.92 24.78 -8.96
N ARG A 434 -12.67 25.61 -7.97
CA ARG A 434 -13.15 27.01 -7.90
C ARG A 434 -11.96 27.98 -7.83
N PRO A 435 -11.45 28.44 -9.00
CA PRO A 435 -10.32 29.37 -9.04
C PRO A 435 -10.61 30.69 -8.29
N ASP A 436 -11.87 31.07 -8.23
CA ASP A 436 -12.36 32.29 -7.55
C ASP A 436 -12.50 32.11 -6.03
N GLY A 437 -12.09 30.95 -5.51
CA GLY A 437 -12.17 30.60 -4.10
C GLY A 437 -13.60 30.35 -3.60
N MET A 438 -13.71 30.11 -2.29
CA MET A 438 -14.99 29.89 -1.60
C MET A 438 -15.06 30.69 -0.31
N THR A 439 -16.21 31.33 -0.05
CA THR A 439 -16.52 31.92 1.25
C THR A 439 -16.88 30.85 2.29
N ARG A 440 -16.82 31.20 3.58
CA ARG A 440 -17.25 30.26 4.64
C ARG A 440 -18.72 29.84 4.49
N THR A 441 -19.57 30.70 3.98
CA THR A 441 -20.98 30.39 3.72
C THR A 441 -21.11 29.32 2.63
N GLU A 442 -20.43 29.52 1.49
CA GLU A 442 -20.41 28.55 0.39
C GLU A 442 -19.82 27.19 0.82
N ILE A 443 -18.81 27.20 1.71
CA ILE A 443 -18.23 25.97 2.30
C ILE A 443 -19.26 25.26 3.19
N ARG A 444 -20.02 25.97 4.01
CA ARG A 444 -21.09 25.38 4.84
C ARG A 444 -22.21 24.78 3.99
N GLU A 445 -22.59 25.45 2.93
CA GLU A 445 -23.61 24.98 1.98
C GLU A 445 -23.14 23.73 1.21
N LEU A 446 -21.86 23.64 0.85
CA LEU A 446 -21.26 22.46 0.22
C LEU A 446 -21.52 21.17 1.00
N PHE A 447 -21.49 21.27 2.32
CA PHE A 447 -21.75 20.13 3.22
C PHE A 447 -23.20 20.06 3.72
N ASN A 448 -24.15 20.70 3.01
CA ASN A 448 -25.58 20.75 3.38
C ASN A 448 -25.80 21.15 4.84
N ARG A 449 -24.93 21.98 5.40
CA ARG A 449 -24.91 22.40 6.81
C ARG A 449 -24.83 21.26 7.83
N ASN A 450 -24.44 20.04 7.41
CA ASN A 450 -24.28 18.88 8.27
C ASN A 450 -22.95 18.83 9.04
N ARG A 451 -22.11 19.86 8.89
CA ARG A 451 -20.84 20.00 9.60
C ARG A 451 -20.88 21.21 10.51
N THR A 452 -20.32 21.04 11.71
CA THR A 452 -20.21 22.14 12.66
C THR A 452 -19.18 23.17 12.21
N GLU A 453 -19.30 24.38 12.71
CA GLU A 453 -18.35 25.46 12.42
C GLU A 453 -16.92 25.10 12.86
N ASN A 454 -16.79 24.41 14.01
CA ASN A 454 -15.50 23.94 14.51
C ASN A 454 -14.84 22.92 13.61
N GLU A 455 -15.60 21.96 13.05
CA GLU A 455 -15.07 20.98 12.10
C GLU A 455 -14.57 21.65 10.82
N ILE A 456 -15.34 22.59 10.28
CA ILE A 456 -14.94 23.35 9.08
C ILE A 456 -13.72 24.22 9.36
N THR A 457 -13.67 24.91 10.51
CA THR A 457 -12.52 25.71 10.91
C THR A 457 -11.28 24.84 11.05
N GLY A 458 -11.36 23.70 11.75
CA GLY A 458 -10.25 22.78 11.90
C GLY A 458 -9.73 22.25 10.55
N ALA A 459 -10.62 21.95 9.60
CA ALA A 459 -10.25 21.53 8.24
C ALA A 459 -9.54 22.65 7.48
N LEU A 460 -10.03 23.89 7.56
CA LEU A 460 -9.44 25.06 6.91
C LEU A 460 -8.06 25.40 7.50
N ASP A 461 -7.93 25.34 8.83
CA ASP A 461 -6.66 25.55 9.53
C ASP A 461 -5.63 24.48 9.15
N ALA A 462 -6.06 23.23 9.00
CA ALA A 462 -5.21 22.15 8.50
C ALA A 462 -4.73 22.43 7.07
N LEU A 463 -5.64 22.85 6.17
CA LEU A 463 -5.30 23.24 4.80
C LEU A 463 -4.28 24.39 4.74
N ALA A 464 -4.44 25.39 5.60
CA ALA A 464 -3.52 26.51 5.73
C ALA A 464 -2.17 26.09 6.32
N GLY A 465 -2.20 25.27 7.37
CA GLY A 465 -0.99 24.72 8.02
C GLY A 465 -0.15 23.87 7.08
N TYR A 466 -0.77 23.10 6.17
CA TYR A 466 -0.08 22.38 5.10
C TYR A 466 0.33 23.26 3.90
N GLY A 467 -0.02 24.54 3.91
CA GLY A 467 0.31 25.48 2.83
C GLY A 467 -0.38 25.14 1.50
N VAL A 468 -1.48 24.39 1.50
CA VAL A 468 -2.23 23.99 0.30
C VAL A 468 -3.46 24.87 0.03
N ALA A 469 -3.88 25.66 1.01
CA ALA A 469 -4.88 26.70 0.87
C ALA A 469 -4.44 27.97 1.61
N ARG A 470 -5.03 29.10 1.19
CA ARG A 470 -4.82 30.40 1.83
C ARG A 470 -6.16 31.13 2.00
N CYS A 471 -6.27 31.89 3.08
CA CYS A 471 -7.40 32.77 3.34
C CYS A 471 -7.07 34.19 2.89
N VAL A 472 -8.04 34.86 2.30
CA VAL A 472 -8.01 36.30 1.98
C VAL A 472 -9.25 36.92 2.61
N SER A 473 -9.06 38.00 3.37
CA SER A 473 -10.17 38.79 3.90
C SER A 473 -10.67 39.76 2.82
N GLU A 474 -11.94 39.67 2.49
CA GLU A 474 -12.60 40.59 1.54
C GLU A 474 -13.40 41.63 2.32
N GLU A 475 -13.17 42.93 2.05
CA GLU A 475 -13.99 43.99 2.58
C GLU A 475 -15.37 43.94 1.92
N THR A 476 -16.38 43.82 2.74
CA THR A 476 -17.79 43.90 2.31
C THR A 476 -18.42 45.13 2.95
N GLY A 477 -19.58 45.59 2.48
CA GLY A 477 -20.30 46.70 3.09
C GLY A 477 -20.75 46.47 4.56
N GLY A 478 -20.24 45.41 5.20
CA GLY A 478 -20.49 45.01 6.59
C GLY A 478 -19.27 44.32 7.21
N ARG A 479 -19.48 43.16 7.90
CA ARG A 479 -18.38 42.38 8.46
C ARG A 479 -17.51 41.78 7.36
N PRO A 480 -16.16 41.90 7.40
CA PRO A 480 -15.27 41.28 6.41
C PRO A 480 -15.58 39.82 6.19
N ALA A 481 -15.59 39.36 4.95
CA ALA A 481 -15.81 37.97 4.60
C ALA A 481 -14.46 37.26 4.34
N GLU A 482 -14.30 36.06 4.88
CA GLU A 482 -13.16 35.21 4.57
C GLU A 482 -13.42 34.43 3.28
N ARG A 483 -12.51 34.56 2.31
CA ARG A 483 -12.50 33.73 1.10
C ARG A 483 -11.25 32.86 1.04
N TRP A 484 -11.46 31.60 0.79
CA TRP A 484 -10.42 30.57 0.77
C TRP A 484 -10.09 30.16 -0.66
N PHE A 485 -8.81 30.09 -0.95
CA PHE A 485 -8.24 29.73 -2.24
C PHE A 485 -7.26 28.60 -2.08
N THR A 486 -7.05 27.80 -3.14
CA THR A 486 -5.88 26.93 -3.20
C THR A 486 -4.59 27.74 -3.22
N ALA A 487 -3.58 27.34 -2.45
CA ALA A 487 -2.23 27.88 -2.62
C ALA A 487 -1.64 27.37 -3.95
N LYS A 488 -0.89 28.22 -4.64
CA LYS A 488 -0.26 27.88 -5.93
C LYS A 488 0.91 26.91 -5.76
#